data_ee4859cf0e7661d4029c1c221d75a340
#
_entry.id   ee4859cf0e7661d4029c1c221d75a340
#
_cell.length_a   1.000
_cell.length_b   1.000
_cell.length_c   1.000
_cell.angle_alpha   90.00
_cell.angle_beta   90.00
_cell.angle_gamma   90.00
#
_symmetry.space_group_name_H-M   'P 1'
#
loop_
_entity.id
_entity.type
_entity.pdbx_description
1 polymer ?
#
loop_
_entity_poly.entity_id
_entity_poly.type
_entity_poly.pdbx_seq_one_letter_code
_entity_poly.pdbx_strand_id
1 'polypeptide(L)'
;EGHLAPTDRVAREEVAEPWMLVGVAAEDDAARALERVTRLSERVEKELPGPGADHRAWSEYSRVWAEWVAARWQHADHLPPATQTTWETLHDTIEATFAAWVADHYASLHNLSFVKRPVMVHHVPHHLARGFTPTGAGPTKRHALLVVDGLALDQWVPVRNALRVQLAANARIEEDVTFAWIPTLTSVSRQAIFAGQPPFLFEKSLGGTSKEKDHWQRFWGEHGASRAEIGYACQAKQEPDAAFFDRVQSLVEHPQMRLLGLVIGTVDQSLHGIVTGTRGLHSLVRDWARSGALARMLEALLTAGYEVSLTSDHGNIEGTGLGKPGVGAVADERGQRVHVFADELTREAVHEQFPGSLPWSPIGLPETYLALLAPGRMAFIPEGKKAVGHGGIALEEVLVPFVRIQRAAK
;
A
#
# COMPACT_ATOMS: atom_id res chain seq x y z
N GLU A 1 10.48 -8.79 -16.87
CA GLU A 1 10.88 -10.15 -16.48
C GLU A 1 9.74 -10.80 -15.65
N GLY A 2 9.33 -12.01 -16.01
CA GLY A 2 8.24 -12.73 -15.32
C GLY A 2 7.02 -13.05 -16.18
N HIS A 3 7.03 -12.69 -17.46
CA HIS A 3 5.93 -12.99 -18.39
C HIS A 3 6.01 -14.38 -19.03
N LEU A 4 7.18 -15.02 -18.97
CA LEU A 4 7.39 -16.36 -19.51
C LEU A 4 7.99 -17.23 -18.39
N ALA A 5 7.45 -18.42 -18.20
CA ALA A 5 8.07 -19.43 -17.37
C ALA A 5 9.30 -19.99 -18.10
N PRO A 6 10.44 -20.18 -17.42
CA PRO A 6 11.58 -20.87 -18.00
C PRO A 6 11.21 -22.27 -18.45
N THR A 7 11.77 -22.72 -19.57
CA THR A 7 11.56 -24.07 -20.08
C THR A 7 12.61 -25.05 -19.56
N ASP A 8 12.22 -26.25 -19.22
CA ASP A 8 13.08 -27.40 -18.90
C ASP A 8 13.37 -28.29 -20.13
N ARG A 9 12.82 -27.90 -21.31
CA ARG A 9 12.94 -28.69 -22.56
C ARG A 9 14.25 -28.53 -23.31
N VAL A 10 15.09 -27.57 -22.90
CA VAL A 10 16.37 -27.27 -23.52
C VAL A 10 17.44 -27.29 -22.43
N ALA A 11 18.49 -28.07 -22.61
CA ALA A 11 19.63 -28.09 -21.70
C ALA A 11 20.38 -26.75 -21.75
N ARG A 12 20.90 -26.26 -20.63
CA ARG A 12 21.59 -24.96 -20.57
C ARG A 12 22.84 -24.93 -21.43
N GLU A 13 23.51 -26.09 -21.61
CA GLU A 13 24.68 -26.27 -22.47
C GLU A 13 24.36 -26.16 -23.96
N GLU A 14 23.09 -26.32 -24.35
CA GLU A 14 22.61 -26.19 -25.73
C GLU A 14 22.30 -24.74 -26.12
N VAL A 15 22.38 -23.81 -25.15
CA VAL A 15 22.03 -22.40 -25.38
C VAL A 15 23.23 -21.65 -25.95
N ALA A 16 23.09 -21.18 -27.18
CA ALA A 16 24.18 -20.53 -27.91
C ALA A 16 24.57 -19.14 -27.37
N GLU A 17 23.57 -18.39 -26.80
CA GLU A 17 23.78 -17.02 -26.37
C GLU A 17 23.44 -16.85 -24.88
N PRO A 18 24.29 -16.21 -24.06
CA PRO A 18 24.08 -16.08 -22.61
C PRO A 18 22.75 -15.48 -22.20
N TRP A 19 22.20 -14.56 -22.96
CA TRP A 19 20.91 -13.92 -22.65
C TRP A 19 19.72 -14.89 -22.79
N MET A 20 19.82 -15.94 -23.59
CA MET A 20 18.77 -16.96 -23.75
C MET A 20 18.65 -17.84 -22.50
N LEU A 21 19.69 -17.90 -21.65
CA LEU A 21 19.67 -18.67 -20.39
C LEU A 21 18.56 -18.19 -19.44
N VAL A 22 18.07 -16.97 -19.59
CA VAL A 22 16.90 -16.45 -18.84
C VAL A 22 15.62 -17.25 -19.12
N GLY A 23 15.51 -17.82 -20.33
CA GLY A 23 14.39 -18.64 -20.77
C GLY A 23 14.50 -20.13 -20.48
N VAL A 24 15.61 -20.58 -19.90
CA VAL A 24 15.84 -22.00 -19.59
C VAL A 24 15.78 -22.21 -18.07
N ALA A 25 15.04 -23.24 -17.64
CA ALA A 25 14.97 -23.59 -16.22
C ALA A 25 16.38 -23.87 -15.69
N ALA A 26 16.76 -23.29 -14.54
CA ALA A 26 17.99 -23.64 -13.89
C ALA A 26 17.82 -25.00 -13.21
N GLU A 27 18.88 -25.77 -13.16
CA GLU A 27 18.94 -27.00 -12.35
C GLU A 27 18.82 -26.70 -10.85
N ASP A 28 19.11 -25.46 -10.45
CA ASP A 28 19.11 -25.03 -9.04
C ASP A 28 18.30 -23.74 -8.85
N ASP A 29 17.07 -23.89 -8.32
CA ASP A 29 16.18 -22.77 -7.96
C ASP A 29 16.80 -21.89 -6.87
N ALA A 30 17.64 -22.44 -6.00
CA ALA A 30 18.31 -21.70 -4.94
C ALA A 30 19.39 -20.76 -5.51
N ALA A 31 20.17 -21.22 -6.49
CA ALA A 31 21.17 -20.38 -7.17
C ALA A 31 20.52 -19.18 -7.88
N ARG A 32 19.40 -19.40 -8.57
CA ARG A 32 18.64 -18.30 -9.22
C ARG A 32 18.05 -17.33 -8.21
N ALA A 33 17.53 -17.85 -7.11
CA ALA A 33 16.98 -17.01 -6.03
C ALA A 33 18.07 -16.11 -5.45
N LEU A 34 19.25 -16.69 -5.16
CA LEU A 34 20.40 -15.95 -4.64
C LEU A 34 20.88 -14.89 -5.64
N GLU A 35 21.08 -15.25 -6.90
CA GLU A 35 21.48 -14.30 -7.94
C GLU A 35 20.51 -13.14 -8.07
N ARG A 36 19.20 -13.43 -8.07
CA ARG A 36 18.16 -12.39 -8.15
C ARG A 36 18.23 -11.44 -6.95
N VAL A 37 18.30 -11.98 -5.73
CA VAL A 37 18.35 -11.16 -4.51
C VAL A 37 19.65 -10.34 -4.47
N THR A 38 20.79 -10.91 -4.84
CA THR A 38 22.08 -10.20 -4.89
C THR A 38 22.02 -9.03 -5.89
N ARG A 39 21.58 -9.28 -7.10
CA ARG A 39 21.44 -8.21 -8.13
C ARG A 39 20.49 -7.10 -7.71
N LEU A 40 19.37 -7.44 -7.03
CA LEU A 40 18.46 -6.45 -6.50
C LEU A 40 19.08 -5.67 -5.33
N SER A 41 19.88 -6.33 -4.46
CA SER A 41 20.62 -5.67 -3.38
C SER A 41 21.60 -4.63 -3.91
N GLU A 42 22.42 -4.99 -4.90
CA GLU A 42 23.35 -4.06 -5.56
C GLU A 42 22.60 -2.85 -6.17
N ARG A 43 21.43 -3.10 -6.72
CA ARG A 43 20.61 -2.06 -7.34
C ARG A 43 20.01 -1.09 -6.33
N VAL A 44 19.42 -1.59 -5.24
CA VAL A 44 18.82 -0.72 -4.20
C VAL A 44 19.90 0.06 -3.44
N GLU A 45 21.09 -0.50 -3.25
CA GLU A 45 22.20 0.22 -2.67
C GLU A 45 22.67 1.37 -3.58
N LYS A 46 22.85 1.10 -4.87
CA LYS A 46 23.34 2.07 -5.85
C LYS A 46 22.35 3.20 -6.13
N GLU A 47 21.04 2.88 -6.15
CA GLU A 47 19.97 3.82 -6.52
C GLU A 47 19.38 4.54 -5.30
N LEU A 48 19.89 4.32 -4.08
CA LEU A 48 19.37 4.94 -2.86
C LEU A 48 19.36 6.46 -2.97
N PRO A 49 18.19 7.13 -2.83
CA PRO A 49 18.11 8.57 -2.92
C PRO A 49 18.89 9.29 -1.81
N GLY A 50 19.60 10.34 -2.19
CA GLY A 50 20.32 11.19 -1.23
C GLY A 50 19.40 12.15 -0.47
N PRO A 51 19.92 12.87 0.53
CA PRO A 51 19.13 13.75 1.40
C PRO A 51 18.36 14.86 0.65
N GLY A 52 18.88 15.34 -0.46
CA GLY A 52 18.23 16.38 -1.28
C GLY A 52 17.33 15.86 -2.40
N ALA A 53 17.03 14.55 -2.41
CA ALA A 53 16.17 13.95 -3.42
C ALA A 53 14.72 14.46 -3.29
N ASP A 54 14.03 14.62 -4.41
CA ASP A 54 12.61 14.95 -4.39
C ASP A 54 11.74 13.71 -4.12
N HIS A 55 10.45 13.91 -3.89
CA HIS A 55 9.48 12.83 -3.66
C HIS A 55 9.38 11.85 -4.84
N ARG A 56 9.71 12.27 -6.06
CA ARG A 56 9.65 11.41 -7.25
C ARG A 56 10.79 10.41 -7.25
N ALA A 57 11.98 10.84 -6.84
CA ALA A 57 13.11 9.94 -6.68
C ALA A 57 12.78 8.80 -5.69
N TRP A 58 12.15 9.13 -4.56
CA TRP A 58 11.67 8.12 -3.61
C TRP A 58 10.56 7.23 -4.17
N SER A 59 9.60 7.79 -4.91
CA SER A 59 8.55 6.99 -5.57
C SER A 59 9.11 6.03 -6.63
N GLU A 60 10.12 6.43 -7.38
CA GLU A 60 10.79 5.58 -8.36
C GLU A 60 11.66 4.51 -7.69
N TYR A 61 12.44 4.91 -6.69
CA TYR A 61 13.26 4.02 -5.89
C TYR A 61 12.46 2.95 -5.18
N SER A 62 11.36 3.31 -4.54
CA SER A 62 10.53 2.38 -3.77
C SER A 62 9.98 1.21 -4.60
N ARG A 63 9.84 1.36 -5.90
CA ARG A 63 9.43 0.27 -6.79
C ARG A 63 10.53 -0.80 -6.91
N VAL A 64 11.79 -0.39 -7.00
CA VAL A 64 12.95 -1.32 -7.01
C VAL A 64 13.13 -1.96 -5.66
N TRP A 65 13.01 -1.15 -4.61
CA TRP A 65 13.04 -1.59 -3.22
C TRP A 65 11.94 -2.65 -2.94
N ALA A 66 10.71 -2.44 -3.40
CA ALA A 66 9.62 -3.38 -3.24
C ALA A 66 9.88 -4.74 -3.91
N GLU A 67 10.48 -4.73 -5.12
CA GLU A 67 10.92 -5.97 -5.78
C GLU A 67 11.99 -6.71 -4.96
N TRP A 68 12.92 -5.98 -4.36
CA TRP A 68 13.98 -6.53 -3.52
C TRP A 68 13.42 -7.19 -2.26
N VAL A 69 12.52 -6.51 -1.54
CA VAL A 69 11.86 -7.04 -0.34
C VAL A 69 10.99 -8.25 -0.69
N ALA A 70 10.17 -8.15 -1.74
CA ALA A 70 9.33 -9.26 -2.18
C ALA A 70 10.17 -10.49 -2.58
N ALA A 71 11.29 -10.31 -3.28
CA ALA A 71 12.19 -11.40 -3.66
C ALA A 71 12.83 -12.07 -2.42
N ARG A 72 13.21 -11.28 -1.41
CA ARG A 72 13.73 -11.79 -0.14
C ARG A 72 12.75 -12.74 0.53
N TRP A 73 11.47 -12.34 0.64
CA TRP A 73 10.44 -13.16 1.27
C TRP A 73 9.99 -14.35 0.41
N GLN A 74 9.97 -14.18 -0.91
CA GLN A 74 9.65 -15.27 -1.84
C GLN A 74 10.65 -16.43 -1.75
N HIS A 75 11.92 -16.10 -1.54
CA HIS A 75 13.03 -17.05 -1.58
C HIS A 75 13.68 -17.31 -0.22
N ALA A 76 13.03 -16.94 0.87
CA ALA A 76 13.58 -16.98 2.22
C ALA A 76 14.22 -18.35 2.61
N ASP A 77 13.65 -19.46 2.13
CA ASP A 77 14.14 -20.82 2.42
C ASP A 77 15.40 -21.21 1.65
N HIS A 78 15.72 -20.47 0.59
CA HIS A 78 16.83 -20.78 -0.32
C HIS A 78 18.02 -19.83 -0.13
N LEU A 79 17.90 -18.80 0.72
CA LEU A 79 18.94 -17.80 0.90
C LEU A 79 19.91 -18.22 2.03
N PRO A 80 21.25 -18.15 1.78
CA PRO A 80 22.25 -18.40 2.82
C PRO A 80 22.14 -17.41 3.99
N PRO A 81 22.51 -17.80 5.23
CA PRO A 81 22.50 -16.91 6.39
C PRO A 81 23.31 -15.62 6.20
N ALA A 82 24.46 -15.68 5.52
CA ALA A 82 25.26 -14.50 5.22
C ALA A 82 24.51 -13.46 4.38
N THR A 83 23.69 -13.90 3.43
CA THR A 83 22.83 -13.02 2.63
C THR A 83 21.80 -12.31 3.49
N GLN A 84 21.32 -12.96 4.55
CA GLN A 84 20.38 -12.35 5.48
C GLN A 84 21.01 -11.18 6.24
N THR A 85 22.21 -11.32 6.78
CA THR A 85 22.88 -10.22 7.50
C THR A 85 23.17 -9.03 6.59
N THR A 86 23.63 -9.28 5.37
CA THR A 86 23.83 -8.21 4.37
C THR A 86 22.54 -7.50 4.04
N TRP A 87 21.46 -8.27 3.89
CA TRP A 87 20.13 -7.72 3.63
C TRP A 87 19.64 -6.82 4.78
N GLU A 88 19.76 -7.27 6.02
CA GLU A 88 19.35 -6.53 7.21
C GLU A 88 20.12 -5.20 7.34
N THR A 89 21.44 -5.22 7.17
CA THR A 89 22.27 -4.01 7.22
C THR A 89 21.88 -2.99 6.15
N LEU A 90 21.64 -3.45 4.92
CA LEU A 90 21.22 -2.57 3.83
C LEU A 90 19.81 -2.04 4.07
N HIS A 91 18.89 -2.88 4.55
CA HIS A 91 17.54 -2.49 4.89
C HIS A 91 17.52 -1.40 5.97
N ASP A 92 18.28 -1.56 7.05
CA ASP A 92 18.38 -0.57 8.12
C ASP A 92 18.95 0.77 7.60
N THR A 93 19.92 0.73 6.69
CA THR A 93 20.48 1.92 6.05
C THR A 93 19.43 2.67 5.23
N ILE A 94 18.62 1.93 4.45
CA ILE A 94 17.54 2.51 3.63
C ILE A 94 16.47 3.14 4.53
N GLU A 95 16.06 2.43 5.58
CA GLU A 95 15.07 2.91 6.55
C GLU A 95 15.52 4.20 7.24
N ALA A 96 16.77 4.25 7.72
CA ALA A 96 17.33 5.45 8.35
C ALA A 96 17.39 6.63 7.37
N THR A 97 17.77 6.39 6.12
CA THR A 97 17.84 7.41 5.06
C THR A 97 16.45 7.94 4.72
N PHE A 98 15.45 7.04 4.60
CA PHE A 98 14.07 7.45 4.35
C PHE A 98 13.47 8.22 5.51
N ALA A 99 13.67 7.76 6.75
CA ALA A 99 13.17 8.46 7.94
C ALA A 99 13.73 9.88 8.06
N ALA A 100 15.02 10.08 7.78
CA ALA A 100 15.63 11.41 7.74
C ALA A 100 15.02 12.28 6.65
N TRP A 101 14.82 11.73 5.44
CA TRP A 101 14.16 12.45 4.35
C TRP A 101 12.71 12.82 4.69
N VAL A 102 11.95 11.92 5.31
CA VAL A 102 10.57 12.20 5.77
C VAL A 102 10.55 13.36 6.76
N ALA A 103 11.46 13.40 7.72
CA ALA A 103 11.54 14.47 8.71
C ALA A 103 11.70 15.85 8.05
N ASP A 104 12.48 15.94 6.97
CA ASP A 104 12.80 17.21 6.31
C ASP A 104 11.79 17.62 5.21
N HIS A 105 11.15 16.67 4.54
CA HIS A 105 10.42 16.95 3.30
C HIS A 105 8.92 16.66 3.37
N TYR A 106 8.47 15.77 4.28
CA TYR A 106 7.09 15.29 4.31
C TYR A 106 6.06 16.41 4.47
N ALA A 107 6.37 17.43 5.28
CA ALA A 107 5.46 18.55 5.54
C ALA A 107 5.02 19.31 4.28
N SER A 108 5.81 19.26 3.21
CA SER A 108 5.49 19.95 1.96
C SER A 108 4.64 19.14 0.99
N LEU A 109 4.53 17.80 1.16
CA LEU A 109 3.97 16.90 0.15
C LEU A 109 2.49 17.15 -0.15
N HIS A 110 1.69 17.46 0.88
CA HIS A 110 0.26 17.66 0.71
C HIS A 110 -0.12 18.91 -0.10
N ASN A 111 0.82 19.84 -0.26
CA ASN A 111 0.65 21.07 -1.04
C ASN A 111 1.26 20.97 -2.45
N LEU A 112 1.88 19.85 -2.80
CA LEU A 112 2.51 19.70 -4.10
C LEU A 112 1.48 19.55 -5.23
N SER A 113 1.87 19.99 -6.43
CA SER A 113 1.06 19.79 -7.62
C SER A 113 0.93 18.31 -7.97
N PHE A 114 -0.30 17.83 -8.02
CA PHE A 114 -0.68 16.45 -8.39
C PHE A 114 -1.27 16.35 -9.80
N VAL A 115 -0.99 17.33 -10.67
CA VAL A 115 -1.57 17.41 -12.03
C VAL A 115 -1.21 16.18 -12.87
N LYS A 116 -0.01 15.66 -12.79
CA LYS A 116 0.42 14.49 -13.59
C LYS A 116 0.10 13.17 -12.91
N ARG A 117 0.33 13.09 -11.60
CA ARG A 117 0.12 11.89 -10.76
C ARG A 117 -0.22 12.30 -9.33
N PRO A 118 -0.93 11.49 -8.56
CA PRO A 118 -1.11 11.72 -7.14
C PRO A 118 0.25 11.73 -6.43
N VAL A 119 0.46 12.68 -5.52
CA VAL A 119 1.62 12.69 -4.63
C VAL A 119 1.27 12.00 -3.33
N MET A 120 0.13 12.37 -2.73
CA MET A 120 -0.40 11.73 -1.53
C MET A 120 -1.74 11.07 -1.82
N VAL A 121 -2.14 10.16 -0.96
CA VAL A 121 -3.36 9.35 -1.15
C VAL A 121 -4.64 10.18 -1.31
N HIS A 122 -4.75 11.34 -0.65
CA HIS A 122 -5.92 12.22 -0.83
C HIS A 122 -5.97 12.91 -2.21
N HIS A 123 -4.90 12.88 -2.98
CA HIS A 123 -4.89 13.36 -4.37
C HIS A 123 -5.50 12.35 -5.36
N VAL A 124 -5.65 11.08 -4.94
CA VAL A 124 -6.14 10.00 -5.83
C VAL A 124 -7.52 10.30 -6.40
N PRO A 125 -8.55 10.66 -5.62
CA PRO A 125 -9.87 10.94 -6.18
C PRO A 125 -9.87 12.14 -7.12
N HIS A 126 -9.06 13.16 -6.89
CA HIS A 126 -8.89 14.28 -7.82
C HIS A 126 -8.28 13.85 -9.15
N HIS A 127 -7.38 12.85 -9.13
CA HIS A 127 -6.85 12.29 -10.37
C HIS A 127 -7.94 11.57 -11.18
N LEU A 128 -8.84 10.84 -10.54
CA LEU A 128 -10.00 10.22 -11.17
C LEU A 128 -10.98 11.28 -11.71
N ALA A 129 -11.22 12.34 -10.94
CA ALA A 129 -12.18 13.39 -11.31
C ALA A 129 -11.80 14.12 -12.61
N ARG A 130 -10.55 14.14 -13.02
CA ARG A 130 -10.12 14.71 -14.31
C ARG A 130 -10.68 13.97 -15.51
N GLY A 131 -10.92 12.68 -15.40
CA GLY A 131 -11.52 11.86 -16.44
C GLY A 131 -13.05 11.85 -16.40
N PHE A 132 -13.64 12.46 -15.38
CA PHE A 132 -15.08 12.45 -15.17
C PHE A 132 -15.75 13.59 -15.93
N THR A 133 -16.89 13.29 -16.56
CA THR A 133 -17.77 14.27 -17.18
C THR A 133 -19.18 14.07 -16.60
N PRO A 134 -19.82 15.11 -16.05
CA PRO A 134 -21.20 15.02 -15.57
C PRO A 134 -22.16 14.53 -16.65
N THR A 135 -23.23 13.85 -16.24
CA THR A 135 -24.22 13.30 -17.15
C THR A 135 -24.86 14.43 -18.01
N GLY A 136 -24.92 14.21 -19.32
CA GLY A 136 -25.42 15.17 -20.30
C GLY A 136 -24.38 16.14 -20.87
N ALA A 137 -23.16 16.19 -20.31
CA ALA A 137 -22.09 17.08 -20.76
C ALA A 137 -21.06 16.42 -21.72
N GLY A 138 -21.18 15.10 -21.98
CA GLY A 138 -20.27 14.36 -22.88
C GLY A 138 -20.31 12.85 -22.67
N PRO A 139 -19.32 12.11 -23.23
CA PRO A 139 -19.23 10.66 -23.05
C PRO A 139 -19.13 10.28 -21.58
N THR A 140 -19.97 9.34 -21.17
CA THR A 140 -20.05 8.91 -19.78
C THR A 140 -18.97 7.86 -19.49
N LYS A 141 -17.94 8.25 -18.75
CA LYS A 141 -16.96 7.30 -18.21
C LYS A 141 -17.42 6.74 -16.86
N ARG A 142 -17.05 5.50 -16.59
CA ARG A 142 -17.24 4.84 -15.30
C ARG A 142 -15.89 4.70 -14.62
N HIS A 143 -15.80 5.06 -13.34
CA HIS A 143 -14.59 4.96 -12.54
C HIS A 143 -14.84 4.16 -11.27
N ALA A 144 -13.94 3.24 -10.96
CA ALA A 144 -13.91 2.53 -9.68
C ALA A 144 -12.60 2.82 -8.97
N LEU A 145 -12.68 3.28 -7.73
CA LEU A 145 -11.55 3.37 -6.81
C LEU A 145 -11.59 2.15 -5.89
N LEU A 146 -10.54 1.35 -5.94
CA LEU A 146 -10.37 0.17 -5.12
C LEU A 146 -9.27 0.43 -4.10
N VAL A 147 -9.60 0.48 -2.83
CA VAL A 147 -8.65 0.61 -1.72
C VAL A 147 -8.46 -0.77 -1.10
N VAL A 148 -7.23 -1.28 -1.12
CA VAL A 148 -6.88 -2.51 -0.41
C VAL A 148 -6.23 -2.11 0.90
N ASP A 149 -6.98 -2.28 1.99
CA ASP A 149 -6.62 -1.87 3.34
C ASP A 149 -5.31 -2.53 3.80
N GLY A 150 -4.34 -1.70 4.18
CA GLY A 150 -3.07 -2.16 4.71
C GLY A 150 -2.11 -2.82 3.70
N LEU A 151 -2.32 -2.71 2.39
CA LEU A 151 -1.46 -3.33 1.39
C LEU A 151 -0.16 -2.56 1.19
N ALA A 152 0.96 -3.09 1.68
CA ALA A 152 2.28 -2.53 1.47
C ALA A 152 2.76 -2.68 0.01
N LEU A 153 3.69 -1.82 -0.41
CA LEU A 153 4.17 -1.79 -1.80
C LEU A 153 4.91 -3.06 -2.21
N ASP A 154 5.66 -3.67 -1.30
CA ASP A 154 6.35 -4.95 -1.52
C ASP A 154 5.36 -6.13 -1.61
N GLN A 155 4.24 -6.06 -0.87
CA GLN A 155 3.14 -7.01 -0.95
C GLN A 155 2.32 -6.85 -2.24
N TRP A 156 2.28 -5.66 -2.82
CA TRP A 156 1.71 -5.45 -4.15
C TRP A 156 2.45 -6.25 -5.24
N VAL A 157 3.75 -6.48 -5.11
CA VAL A 157 4.55 -7.21 -6.12
C VAL A 157 3.98 -8.60 -6.46
N PRO A 158 3.74 -9.52 -5.50
CA PRO A 158 3.10 -10.80 -5.80
C PRO A 158 1.66 -10.66 -6.31
N VAL A 159 0.89 -9.66 -5.84
CA VAL A 159 -0.47 -9.38 -6.35
C VAL A 159 -0.42 -8.98 -7.81
N ARG A 160 0.44 -8.03 -8.17
CA ARG A 160 0.66 -7.60 -9.55
C ARG A 160 1.04 -8.77 -10.47
N ASN A 161 1.98 -9.61 -10.02
CA ASN A 161 2.45 -10.74 -10.81
C ASN A 161 1.32 -11.75 -11.08
N ALA A 162 0.47 -12.02 -10.09
CA ALA A 162 -0.72 -12.86 -10.25
C ALA A 162 -1.74 -12.24 -11.21
N LEU A 163 -2.03 -10.93 -11.05
CA LEU A 163 -2.98 -10.20 -11.91
C LEU A 163 -2.52 -10.16 -13.37
N ARG A 164 -1.22 -9.98 -13.63
CA ARG A 164 -0.67 -10.00 -15.00
C ARG A 164 -0.92 -11.34 -15.71
N VAL A 165 -0.89 -12.44 -14.97
CA VAL A 165 -1.20 -13.77 -15.51
C VAL A 165 -2.71 -13.96 -15.65
N GLN A 166 -3.49 -13.61 -14.63
CA GLN A 166 -4.93 -13.88 -14.56
C GLN A 166 -5.75 -13.00 -15.50
N LEU A 167 -5.38 -11.72 -15.67
CA LEU A 167 -6.05 -10.79 -16.58
C LEU A 167 -5.46 -10.83 -18.00
N ALA A 168 -4.23 -11.35 -18.16
CA ALA A 168 -3.52 -11.55 -19.43
C ALA A 168 -3.68 -10.36 -20.40
N ALA A 169 -4.09 -10.62 -21.65
CA ALA A 169 -4.25 -9.61 -22.70
C ALA A 169 -5.49 -8.69 -22.50
N ASN A 170 -6.32 -8.94 -21.49
CA ASN A 170 -7.58 -8.21 -21.31
C ASN A 170 -7.40 -6.88 -20.57
N ALA A 171 -6.28 -6.69 -19.86
CA ALA A 171 -6.03 -5.50 -19.06
C ALA A 171 -4.63 -4.90 -19.28
N ARG A 172 -4.58 -3.57 -19.30
CA ARG A 172 -3.35 -2.78 -19.18
C ARG A 172 -3.22 -2.32 -17.74
N ILE A 173 -2.11 -2.63 -17.11
CA ILE A 173 -1.78 -2.26 -15.73
C ILE A 173 -0.65 -1.24 -15.76
N GLU A 174 -0.92 -0.02 -15.28
CA GLU A 174 0.04 1.06 -15.13
C GLU A 174 0.26 1.31 -13.64
N GLU A 175 1.52 1.29 -13.22
CA GLU A 175 1.91 1.36 -11.80
C GLU A 175 2.61 2.67 -11.48
N ASP A 176 2.23 3.25 -10.35
CA ASP A 176 2.87 4.38 -9.71
C ASP A 176 2.84 4.17 -8.19
N VAL A 177 3.34 5.14 -7.45
CA VAL A 177 3.43 5.11 -5.98
C VAL A 177 2.93 6.45 -5.44
N THR A 178 2.25 6.41 -4.30
CA THR A 178 1.76 7.60 -3.59
C THR A 178 2.09 7.49 -2.11
N PHE A 179 2.09 8.64 -1.41
CA PHE A 179 2.41 8.71 0.02
C PHE A 179 1.14 8.65 0.86
N ALA A 180 1.14 7.78 1.87
CA ALA A 180 0.12 7.74 2.91
C ALA A 180 0.25 8.94 3.86
N TRP A 181 -0.79 9.22 4.64
CA TRP A 181 -0.70 10.15 5.75
C TRP A 181 0.06 9.55 6.93
N ILE A 182 0.84 10.37 7.62
CA ILE A 182 1.52 10.03 8.87
C ILE A 182 0.79 10.74 10.03
N PRO A 183 0.41 9.97 11.06
CA PRO A 183 0.62 8.54 11.27
C PRO A 183 -0.15 7.69 10.25
N THR A 184 0.46 6.55 9.89
CA THR A 184 -0.05 5.64 8.86
C THR A 184 -1.20 4.79 9.42
N LEU A 185 -2.33 5.46 9.61
CA LEU A 185 -3.55 4.89 10.22
C LEU A 185 -4.69 4.84 9.21
N THR A 186 -5.48 3.77 9.31
CA THR A 186 -6.67 3.56 8.47
C THR A 186 -7.64 4.73 8.59
N SER A 187 -7.95 5.18 9.80
CA SER A 187 -8.88 6.28 10.06
C SER A 187 -8.42 7.62 9.50
N VAL A 188 -7.12 7.81 9.31
CA VAL A 188 -6.53 9.03 8.74
C VAL A 188 -6.48 8.95 7.22
N SER A 189 -5.75 7.97 6.70
CA SER A 189 -5.45 7.88 5.26
C SER A 189 -6.66 7.48 4.42
N ARG A 190 -7.46 6.51 4.87
CA ARG A 190 -8.59 6.01 4.07
C ARG A 190 -9.72 7.02 3.98
N GLN A 191 -10.02 7.73 5.07
CA GLN A 191 -10.95 8.85 4.99
C GLN A 191 -10.44 9.97 4.07
N ALA A 192 -9.13 10.30 4.13
CA ALA A 192 -8.52 11.29 3.25
C ALA A 192 -8.63 10.89 1.77
N ILE A 193 -8.47 9.61 1.44
CA ILE A 193 -8.71 9.07 0.09
C ILE A 193 -10.14 9.38 -0.36
N PHE A 194 -11.16 9.03 0.43
CA PHE A 194 -12.56 9.21 0.01
C PHE A 194 -13.03 10.66 0.09
N ALA A 195 -12.43 11.48 0.95
CA ALA A 195 -12.72 12.90 1.05
C ALA A 195 -12.05 13.74 -0.04
N GLY A 196 -10.93 13.28 -0.61
CA GLY A 196 -10.07 14.08 -1.46
C GLY A 196 -9.47 15.29 -0.73
N GLN A 197 -9.31 15.21 0.58
CA GLN A 197 -8.95 16.35 1.42
C GLN A 197 -7.96 15.95 2.52
N PRO A 198 -7.12 16.89 2.99
CA PRO A 198 -6.30 16.67 4.17
C PRO A 198 -7.15 16.41 5.43
N PRO A 199 -6.64 15.60 6.37
CA PRO A 199 -7.36 15.17 7.57
C PRO A 199 -7.91 16.28 8.46
N PHE A 200 -7.24 17.43 8.56
CA PHE A 200 -7.73 18.57 9.37
C PHE A 200 -9.10 19.09 8.93
N LEU A 201 -9.54 18.82 7.69
CA LEU A 201 -10.86 19.24 7.21
C LEU A 201 -12.01 18.31 7.64
N PHE A 202 -11.70 17.17 8.24
CA PHE A 202 -12.71 16.22 8.76
C PHE A 202 -12.36 15.71 10.18
N GLU A 203 -11.82 16.58 11.03
CA GLU A 203 -11.36 16.31 12.40
C GLU A 203 -12.34 15.44 13.21
N LYS A 204 -13.65 15.75 13.17
CA LYS A 204 -14.67 15.07 13.95
C LYS A 204 -14.83 13.58 13.63
N SER A 205 -14.31 13.11 12.50
CA SER A 205 -14.43 11.71 12.06
C SER A 205 -13.12 10.92 12.16
N LEU A 206 -12.00 11.55 12.56
CA LEU A 206 -10.68 10.89 12.63
C LEU A 206 -10.59 9.70 13.60
N GLY A 207 -11.56 9.55 14.49
CA GLY A 207 -11.64 8.40 15.41
C GLY A 207 -12.18 7.11 14.78
N GLY A 208 -12.45 7.06 13.48
CA GLY A 208 -12.95 5.84 12.81
C GLY A 208 -13.15 6.00 11.33
N THR A 209 -13.81 5.03 10.69
CA THR A 209 -13.96 4.96 9.24
C THR A 209 -15.42 5.08 8.74
N SER A 210 -16.37 5.30 9.66
CA SER A 210 -17.82 5.28 9.36
C SER A 210 -18.28 6.37 8.38
N LYS A 211 -17.45 7.41 8.14
CA LYS A 211 -17.78 8.56 7.28
C LYS A 211 -17.26 8.46 5.83
N GLU A 212 -16.56 7.40 5.48
CA GLU A 212 -15.98 7.22 4.14
C GLU A 212 -17.02 7.32 3.02
N LYS A 213 -18.18 6.67 3.18
CA LYS A 213 -19.29 6.77 2.23
C LYS A 213 -19.79 8.21 2.07
N ASP A 214 -19.95 8.94 3.18
CA ASP A 214 -20.42 10.32 3.17
C ASP A 214 -19.39 11.24 2.48
N HIS A 215 -18.11 11.03 2.75
CA HIS A 215 -16.99 11.72 2.10
C HIS A 215 -16.98 11.48 0.59
N TRP A 216 -17.08 10.21 0.16
CA TRP A 216 -17.12 9.83 -1.25
C TRP A 216 -18.28 10.44 -1.99
N GLN A 217 -19.48 10.43 -1.38
CA GLN A 217 -20.67 11.05 -1.96
C GLN A 217 -20.54 12.58 -2.05
N ARG A 218 -19.95 13.23 -1.05
CA ARG A 218 -19.71 14.67 -1.06
C ARG A 218 -18.69 15.05 -2.15
N PHE A 219 -17.54 14.38 -2.18
CA PHE A 219 -16.49 14.62 -3.16
C PHE A 219 -17.04 14.59 -4.59
N TRP A 220 -17.74 13.55 -4.96
CA TRP A 220 -18.31 13.44 -6.31
C TRP A 220 -19.49 14.35 -6.57
N GLY A 221 -20.28 14.66 -5.55
CA GLY A 221 -21.34 15.66 -5.64
C GLY A 221 -20.79 17.05 -5.98
N GLU A 222 -19.67 17.45 -5.39
CA GLU A 222 -18.96 18.70 -5.69
C GLU A 222 -18.39 18.71 -7.13
N HIS A 223 -18.15 17.55 -7.73
CA HIS A 223 -17.74 17.40 -9.13
C HIS A 223 -18.92 17.21 -10.09
N GLY A 224 -20.16 17.40 -9.61
CA GLY A 224 -21.39 17.39 -10.45
C GLY A 224 -22.01 16.02 -10.69
N ALA A 225 -21.60 14.97 -9.95
CA ALA A 225 -22.25 13.67 -10.01
C ALA A 225 -23.53 13.67 -9.15
N SER A 226 -24.59 13.02 -9.66
CA SER A 226 -25.81 12.78 -8.89
C SER A 226 -25.57 11.67 -7.86
N ARG A 227 -26.31 11.68 -6.76
CA ARG A 227 -26.22 10.66 -5.72
C ARG A 227 -26.50 9.23 -6.23
N ALA A 228 -27.34 9.10 -7.26
CA ALA A 228 -27.67 7.83 -7.89
C ALA A 228 -26.50 7.23 -8.69
N GLU A 229 -25.53 8.05 -9.09
CA GLU A 229 -24.35 7.62 -9.84
C GLU A 229 -23.21 7.13 -8.93
N ILE A 230 -23.31 7.34 -7.59
CA ILE A 230 -22.22 7.15 -6.65
C ILE A 230 -22.50 5.94 -5.76
N GLY A 231 -21.70 4.88 -5.92
CA GLY A 231 -21.73 3.67 -5.09
C GLY A 231 -20.53 3.59 -4.15
N TYR A 232 -20.74 2.94 -3.01
CA TYR A 232 -19.71 2.66 -2.04
C TYR A 232 -19.95 1.30 -1.39
N ALA A 233 -18.92 0.47 -1.30
CA ALA A 233 -18.96 -0.77 -0.55
C ALA A 233 -17.62 -0.99 0.17
N CYS A 234 -17.69 -1.32 1.45
CA CYS A 234 -16.57 -1.75 2.28
C CYS A 234 -16.79 -3.20 2.69
N GLN A 235 -15.76 -4.04 2.54
CA GLN A 235 -15.78 -5.41 3.01
C GLN A 235 -15.89 -5.41 4.55
N ALA A 236 -16.90 -6.10 5.06
CA ALA A 236 -17.10 -6.19 6.50
C ALA A 236 -16.03 -7.09 7.15
N LYS A 237 -15.81 -6.91 8.46
CA LYS A 237 -14.89 -7.77 9.22
C LYS A 237 -15.34 -9.24 9.11
N GLN A 238 -14.43 -10.12 8.68
CA GLN A 238 -14.67 -11.55 8.44
C GLN A 238 -15.65 -11.88 7.29
N GLU A 239 -16.02 -10.91 6.46
CA GLU A 239 -16.79 -11.17 5.25
C GLU A 239 -15.92 -11.88 4.20
N PRO A 240 -16.32 -13.08 3.71
CA PRO A 240 -15.59 -13.75 2.65
C PRO A 240 -15.54 -12.91 1.37
N ASP A 241 -14.43 -12.97 0.63
CA ASP A 241 -14.27 -12.25 -0.65
C ASP A 241 -15.40 -12.51 -1.63
N ALA A 242 -15.94 -13.75 -1.68
CA ALA A 242 -17.05 -14.09 -2.55
C ALA A 242 -18.32 -13.31 -2.19
N ALA A 243 -18.68 -13.20 -0.90
CA ALA A 243 -19.85 -12.47 -0.45
C ALA A 243 -19.69 -10.95 -0.70
N PHE A 244 -18.49 -10.42 -0.47
CA PHE A 244 -18.18 -9.03 -0.82
C PHE A 244 -18.30 -8.80 -2.33
N PHE A 245 -17.78 -9.73 -3.14
CA PHE A 245 -17.87 -9.65 -4.59
C PHE A 245 -19.33 -9.63 -5.09
N ASP A 246 -20.22 -10.45 -4.53
CA ASP A 246 -21.65 -10.46 -4.90
C ASP A 246 -22.31 -9.10 -4.64
N ARG A 247 -21.94 -8.42 -3.54
CA ARG A 247 -22.41 -7.06 -3.26
C ARG A 247 -21.85 -6.03 -4.26
N VAL A 248 -20.59 -6.15 -4.62
CA VAL A 248 -19.95 -5.30 -5.64
C VAL A 248 -20.60 -5.53 -7.00
N GLN A 249 -20.87 -6.79 -7.35
CA GLN A 249 -21.56 -7.15 -8.61
C GLN A 249 -22.92 -6.47 -8.73
N SER A 250 -23.69 -6.44 -7.65
CA SER A 250 -24.99 -5.74 -7.62
C SER A 250 -24.85 -4.22 -7.89
N LEU A 251 -23.77 -3.59 -7.45
CA LEU A 251 -23.45 -2.19 -7.76
C LEU A 251 -23.03 -2.02 -9.23
N VAL A 252 -22.23 -2.94 -9.75
CA VAL A 252 -21.74 -2.92 -11.14
C VAL A 252 -22.88 -3.07 -12.14
N GLU A 253 -23.86 -3.89 -11.84
CA GLU A 253 -25.03 -4.13 -12.67
C GLU A 253 -26.06 -2.99 -12.64
N HIS A 254 -25.98 -2.11 -11.65
CA HIS A 254 -26.91 -1.00 -11.54
C HIS A 254 -26.68 0.02 -12.68
N PRO A 255 -27.70 0.32 -13.51
CA PRO A 255 -27.52 1.05 -14.77
C PRO A 255 -27.03 2.49 -14.59
N GLN A 256 -27.37 3.14 -13.48
CA GLN A 256 -26.97 4.52 -13.20
C GLN A 256 -25.61 4.64 -12.51
N MET A 257 -25.07 3.53 -11.98
CA MET A 257 -23.84 3.54 -11.18
C MET A 257 -22.63 3.81 -12.07
N ARG A 258 -21.87 4.86 -11.77
CA ARG A 258 -20.71 5.30 -12.57
C ARG A 258 -19.45 5.45 -11.75
N LEU A 259 -19.58 5.70 -10.46
CA LEU A 259 -18.50 6.08 -9.56
C LEU A 259 -18.54 5.15 -8.35
N LEU A 260 -17.63 4.18 -8.32
CA LEU A 260 -17.58 3.20 -7.24
C LEU A 260 -16.38 3.47 -6.32
N GLY A 261 -16.62 3.55 -5.02
CA GLY A 261 -15.64 3.47 -3.96
C GLY A 261 -15.72 2.11 -3.30
N LEU A 262 -14.66 1.32 -3.39
CA LEU A 262 -14.61 -0.06 -2.91
C LEU A 262 -13.44 -0.22 -1.94
N VAL A 263 -13.67 -0.90 -0.81
CA VAL A 263 -12.64 -1.20 0.18
C VAL A 263 -12.54 -2.71 0.38
N ILE A 264 -11.36 -3.27 0.16
CA ILE A 264 -11.04 -4.67 0.44
C ILE A 264 -10.23 -4.71 1.73
N GLY A 265 -10.74 -5.40 2.74
CA GLY A 265 -10.11 -5.54 4.04
C GLY A 265 -9.28 -6.82 4.22
N THR A 266 -9.18 -7.68 3.20
CA THR A 266 -8.57 -9.02 3.30
C THR A 266 -7.14 -9.00 3.81
N VAL A 267 -6.31 -8.03 3.39
CA VAL A 267 -4.90 -7.94 3.82
C VAL A 267 -4.82 -7.53 5.28
N ASP A 268 -5.47 -6.44 5.69
CA ASP A 268 -5.47 -5.99 7.08
C ASP A 268 -6.09 -7.04 8.02
N GLN A 269 -7.22 -7.65 7.63
CA GLN A 269 -7.85 -8.71 8.42
C GLN A 269 -6.92 -9.92 8.60
N SER A 270 -6.08 -10.23 7.62
CA SER A 270 -5.08 -11.31 7.70
C SER A 270 -3.99 -11.01 8.73
N LEU A 271 -3.70 -9.75 9.03
CA LEU A 271 -2.75 -9.36 10.10
C LEU A 271 -3.20 -9.84 11.48
N HIS A 272 -4.51 -9.97 11.71
CA HIS A 272 -5.07 -10.33 13.02
C HIS A 272 -4.74 -11.76 13.49
N GLY A 273 -4.31 -12.66 12.61
CA GLY A 273 -4.04 -14.07 12.95
C GLY A 273 -2.59 -14.50 12.73
N ILE A 274 -1.72 -13.61 12.25
CA ILE A 274 -0.36 -13.97 11.86
C ILE A 274 0.57 -14.08 13.06
N VAL A 275 0.97 -15.30 13.37
CA VAL A 275 2.01 -15.63 14.35
C VAL A 275 3.39 -15.68 13.69
N THR A 276 3.44 -15.82 12.37
CA THR A 276 4.66 -16.06 11.57
C THR A 276 5.29 -14.77 11.00
N GLY A 277 4.84 -13.61 11.49
CA GLY A 277 5.41 -12.31 11.14
C GLY A 277 5.28 -11.93 9.64
N THR A 278 6.14 -11.06 9.17
CA THR A 278 6.13 -10.56 7.78
C THR A 278 6.20 -11.68 6.73
N ARG A 279 6.98 -12.74 6.99
CA ARG A 279 7.07 -13.90 6.08
C ARG A 279 5.73 -14.57 5.87
N GLY A 280 4.98 -14.81 6.97
CA GLY A 280 3.65 -15.40 6.91
C GLY A 280 2.66 -14.50 6.15
N LEU A 281 2.74 -13.21 6.36
CA LEU A 281 1.90 -12.24 5.67
C LEU A 281 2.16 -12.25 4.15
N HIS A 282 3.43 -12.24 3.72
CA HIS A 282 3.77 -12.35 2.30
C HIS A 282 3.22 -13.66 1.67
N SER A 283 3.24 -14.77 2.40
CA SER A 283 2.64 -16.01 1.93
C SER A 283 1.12 -15.88 1.79
N LEU A 284 0.44 -15.33 2.78
CA LEU A 284 -1.01 -15.12 2.73
C LEU A 284 -1.43 -14.18 1.60
N VAL A 285 -0.74 -13.06 1.42
CA VAL A 285 -1.03 -12.12 0.32
C VAL A 285 -0.81 -12.78 -1.04
N ARG A 286 0.25 -13.57 -1.18
CA ARG A 286 0.51 -14.34 -2.41
C ARG A 286 -0.59 -15.37 -2.70
N ASP A 287 -1.04 -16.09 -1.68
CA ASP A 287 -2.09 -17.10 -1.82
C ASP A 287 -3.44 -16.44 -2.11
N TRP A 288 -3.75 -15.32 -1.47
CA TRP A 288 -4.91 -14.49 -1.80
C TRP A 288 -4.87 -14.02 -3.25
N ALA A 289 -3.75 -13.49 -3.72
CA ALA A 289 -3.60 -13.07 -5.10
C ALA A 289 -3.82 -14.23 -6.10
N ARG A 290 -3.28 -15.42 -5.78
CA ARG A 290 -3.44 -16.63 -6.60
C ARG A 290 -4.86 -17.20 -6.60
N SER A 291 -5.66 -16.93 -5.57
CA SER A 291 -7.07 -17.38 -5.50
C SER A 291 -7.93 -16.88 -6.65
N GLY A 292 -7.49 -15.77 -7.30
CA GLY A 292 -8.21 -15.13 -8.40
C GLY A 292 -9.42 -14.30 -7.96
N ALA A 293 -9.67 -14.12 -6.66
CA ALA A 293 -10.82 -13.33 -6.20
C ALA A 293 -10.72 -11.87 -6.68
N LEU A 294 -9.56 -11.25 -6.50
CA LEU A 294 -9.32 -9.88 -6.98
C LEU A 294 -9.40 -9.78 -8.52
N ALA A 295 -8.83 -10.74 -9.23
CA ALA A 295 -8.87 -10.75 -10.70
C ALA A 295 -10.30 -10.84 -11.24
N ARG A 296 -11.14 -11.70 -10.66
CA ARG A 296 -12.57 -11.80 -11.05
C ARG A 296 -13.32 -10.49 -10.82
N MET A 297 -13.09 -9.81 -9.69
CA MET A 297 -13.68 -8.50 -9.41
C MET A 297 -13.23 -7.45 -10.44
N LEU A 298 -11.94 -7.39 -10.73
CA LEU A 298 -11.38 -6.47 -11.73
C LEU A 298 -11.94 -6.76 -13.13
N GLU A 299 -12.06 -8.03 -13.52
CA GLU A 299 -12.62 -8.42 -14.82
C GLU A 299 -14.09 -8.02 -14.94
N ALA A 300 -14.91 -8.18 -13.90
CA ALA A 300 -16.28 -7.72 -13.87
C ALA A 300 -16.39 -6.19 -14.04
N LEU A 301 -15.58 -5.42 -13.31
CA LEU A 301 -15.51 -3.96 -13.43
C LEU A 301 -15.08 -3.53 -14.85
N LEU A 302 -14.01 -4.12 -15.39
CA LEU A 302 -13.50 -3.81 -16.73
C LEU A 302 -14.53 -4.18 -17.83
N THR A 303 -15.24 -5.29 -17.66
CA THR A 303 -16.28 -5.75 -18.61
C THR A 303 -17.47 -4.80 -18.58
N ALA A 304 -17.82 -4.25 -17.42
CA ALA A 304 -18.86 -3.22 -17.28
C ALA A 304 -18.40 -1.81 -17.71
N GLY A 305 -17.16 -1.67 -18.20
CA GLY A 305 -16.63 -0.41 -18.75
C GLY A 305 -16.06 0.55 -17.70
N TYR A 306 -15.74 0.06 -16.51
CA TYR A 306 -15.03 0.87 -15.52
C TYR A 306 -13.53 0.98 -15.84
N GLU A 307 -12.98 2.18 -15.70
CA GLU A 307 -11.56 2.40 -15.47
C GLU A 307 -11.31 2.21 -13.97
N VAL A 308 -10.40 1.32 -13.59
CA VAL A 308 -10.14 1.00 -12.18
C VAL A 308 -8.85 1.66 -11.73
N SER A 309 -8.90 2.38 -10.61
CA SER A 309 -7.71 2.81 -9.86
C SER A 309 -7.64 2.02 -8.57
N LEU A 310 -6.49 1.38 -8.32
CA LEU A 310 -6.24 0.65 -7.07
C LEU A 310 -5.17 1.39 -6.27
N THR A 311 -5.38 1.50 -4.97
CA THR A 311 -4.40 2.04 -4.02
C THR A 311 -4.53 1.35 -2.66
N SER A 312 -3.66 1.71 -1.72
CA SER A 312 -3.80 1.39 -0.31
C SER A 312 -3.85 2.69 0.51
N ASP A 313 -4.35 2.61 1.70
CA ASP A 313 -4.35 3.71 2.67
C ASP A 313 -3.02 3.80 3.44
N HIS A 314 -2.38 2.68 3.71
CA HIS A 314 -1.04 2.53 4.28
C HIS A 314 -0.52 1.12 4.02
N GLY A 315 0.75 0.89 4.34
CA GLY A 315 1.29 -0.46 4.42
C GLY A 315 1.47 -0.91 5.87
N ASN A 316 2.35 -1.88 6.08
CA ASN A 316 2.56 -2.50 7.39
C ASN A 316 3.99 -3.02 7.54
N ILE A 317 4.47 -3.16 8.78
CA ILE A 317 5.74 -3.79 9.12
C ILE A 317 5.63 -4.71 10.33
N GLU A 318 6.57 -5.65 10.47
CA GLU A 318 6.78 -6.35 11.74
C GLU A 318 7.57 -5.46 12.69
N GLY A 319 6.96 -5.12 13.82
CA GLY A 319 7.57 -4.33 14.89
C GLY A 319 7.93 -5.19 16.10
N THR A 320 9.06 -4.84 16.76
CA THR A 320 9.46 -5.43 18.05
C THR A 320 8.95 -4.53 19.20
N GLY A 321 8.38 -5.15 20.23
CA GLY A 321 7.83 -4.44 21.37
C GLY A 321 8.88 -3.72 22.22
N LEU A 322 8.61 -2.45 22.52
CA LEU A 322 9.38 -1.62 23.45
C LEU A 322 8.64 -1.35 24.76
N GLY A 323 7.49 -1.98 24.95
CA GLY A 323 6.58 -1.73 26.07
C GLY A 323 5.30 -1.03 25.62
N LYS A 324 4.31 -0.98 26.50
CA LYS A 324 3.03 -0.28 26.26
C LYS A 324 2.96 0.97 27.14
N PRO A 325 2.68 2.16 26.57
CA PRO A 325 2.31 3.32 27.37
C PRO A 325 1.10 3.03 28.27
N GLY A 326 1.17 3.50 29.51
CA GLY A 326 0.06 3.35 30.46
C GLY A 326 -1.08 4.34 30.20
N VAL A 327 -0.85 5.36 29.40
CA VAL A 327 -1.77 6.44 29.06
C VAL A 327 -1.69 6.74 27.55
N GLY A 328 -2.67 7.48 27.03
CA GLY A 328 -2.84 7.72 25.60
C GLY A 328 -3.78 6.70 24.97
N ALA A 329 -4.22 6.96 23.76
CA ALA A 329 -5.11 6.07 23.02
C ALA A 329 -4.36 5.40 21.88
N VAL A 330 -4.55 4.09 21.71
CA VAL A 330 -4.26 3.41 20.46
C VAL A 330 -5.33 3.84 19.48
N ALA A 331 -4.96 4.58 18.47
CA ALA A 331 -5.90 5.20 17.53
C ALA A 331 -6.58 4.17 16.61
N ASP A 332 -5.96 3.00 16.43
CA ASP A 332 -6.46 1.91 15.59
C ASP A 332 -6.04 0.56 16.20
N GLU A 333 -6.81 -0.51 15.99
CA GLU A 333 -6.55 -1.85 16.55
C GLU A 333 -5.14 -2.38 16.18
N ARG A 334 -4.60 -1.98 15.03
CA ARG A 334 -3.27 -2.32 14.53
C ARG A 334 -2.29 -1.15 14.47
N GLY A 335 -2.74 0.04 14.80
CA GLY A 335 -1.91 1.24 14.94
C GLY A 335 -0.98 1.20 16.15
N GLN A 336 -0.32 0.06 16.37
CA GLN A 336 0.52 -0.19 17.55
C GLN A 336 1.88 0.51 17.47
N ARG A 337 2.12 1.22 16.38
CA ARG A 337 3.33 2.01 16.21
C ARG A 337 3.13 3.49 16.49
N VAL A 338 1.92 3.87 16.91
CA VAL A 338 1.58 5.23 17.32
C VAL A 338 0.63 5.24 18.51
N HIS A 339 0.82 6.21 19.40
CA HIS A 339 -0.17 6.62 20.40
C HIS A 339 -0.58 8.05 20.16
N VAL A 340 -1.85 8.38 20.37
CA VAL A 340 -2.41 9.73 20.24
C VAL A 340 -2.82 10.22 21.62
N PHE A 341 -2.46 11.46 21.94
CA PHE A 341 -2.67 12.08 23.23
C PHE A 341 -3.60 13.28 23.12
N ALA A 342 -4.32 13.57 24.20
CA ALA A 342 -5.21 14.71 24.28
C ALA A 342 -4.48 16.02 24.63
N ASP A 343 -3.29 15.93 25.26
CA ASP A 343 -2.51 17.07 25.69
C ASP A 343 -1.00 16.79 25.56
N GLU A 344 -0.25 17.89 25.44
CA GLU A 344 1.20 17.88 25.24
C GLU A 344 1.96 17.32 26.44
N LEU A 345 1.53 17.64 27.68
CA LEU A 345 2.23 17.21 28.89
C LEU A 345 2.20 15.68 29.02
N THR A 346 1.06 15.08 28.71
CA THR A 346 0.92 13.61 28.72
C THR A 346 1.77 12.96 27.63
N ARG A 347 1.82 13.55 26.41
CA ARG A 347 2.68 13.06 25.33
C ARG A 347 4.16 13.12 25.72
N GLU A 348 4.62 14.25 26.29
CA GLU A 348 5.99 14.44 26.73
C GLU A 348 6.39 13.45 27.83
N ALA A 349 5.54 13.28 28.84
CA ALA A 349 5.78 12.30 29.91
C ALA A 349 5.93 10.87 29.39
N VAL A 350 5.17 10.49 28.34
CA VAL A 350 5.33 9.18 27.69
C VAL A 350 6.58 9.13 26.82
N HIS A 351 6.92 10.21 26.12
CA HIS A 351 8.15 10.30 25.36
C HIS A 351 9.39 10.08 26.23
N GLU A 352 9.42 10.67 27.43
CA GLU A 352 10.50 10.43 28.41
C GLU A 352 10.61 8.97 28.85
N GLN A 353 9.48 8.25 28.95
CA GLN A 353 9.45 6.82 29.30
C GLN A 353 9.92 5.92 28.15
N PHE A 354 9.78 6.36 26.92
CA PHE A 354 10.16 5.62 25.70
C PHE A 354 11.19 6.42 24.87
N PRO A 355 12.44 6.49 25.32
CA PRO A 355 13.49 7.21 24.63
C PRO A 355 13.65 6.74 23.18
N GLY A 356 13.78 7.71 22.26
CA GLY A 356 13.85 7.44 20.82
C GLY A 356 12.50 7.40 20.10
N SER A 357 11.37 7.35 20.82
CA SER A 357 10.06 7.63 20.21
C SER A 357 10.05 9.06 19.61
N LEU A 358 9.18 9.28 18.61
CA LEU A 358 9.16 10.51 17.83
C LEU A 358 7.86 11.28 18.10
N PRO A 359 7.90 12.42 18.83
CA PRO A 359 6.79 13.35 18.86
C PRO A 359 6.57 13.89 17.43
N TRP A 360 5.43 13.52 16.83
CA TRP A 360 5.14 13.89 15.45
C TRP A 360 4.30 15.16 15.37
N SER A 361 4.75 16.12 14.56
CA SER A 361 3.99 17.32 14.30
C SER A 361 2.71 17.00 13.52
N PRO A 362 1.55 17.66 13.79
CA PRO A 362 0.28 17.37 13.15
C PRO A 362 0.21 17.91 11.72
N ILE A 363 1.10 17.45 10.84
CA ILE A 363 1.18 17.85 9.44
C ILE A 363 -0.07 17.43 8.70
N GLY A 364 -0.89 18.38 8.27
CA GLY A 364 -2.18 18.12 7.61
C GLY A 364 -3.26 17.48 8.50
N LEU A 365 -3.01 17.42 9.80
CA LEU A 365 -3.90 16.94 10.86
C LEU A 365 -4.36 18.13 11.73
N PRO A 366 -5.43 17.97 12.54
CA PRO A 366 -5.78 18.98 13.55
C PRO A 366 -4.63 19.21 14.53
N GLU A 367 -4.43 20.45 14.99
CA GLU A 367 -3.38 20.79 15.96
C GLU A 367 -3.49 20.00 17.27
N THR A 368 -4.69 19.53 17.62
CA THR A 368 -4.98 18.68 18.78
C THR A 368 -4.61 17.23 18.58
N TYR A 369 -4.18 16.80 17.39
CA TYR A 369 -3.82 15.42 17.07
C TYR A 369 -2.35 15.15 17.42
N LEU A 370 -2.09 14.96 18.72
CA LEU A 370 -0.74 14.83 19.28
C LEU A 370 -0.25 13.38 19.20
N ALA A 371 0.41 13.03 18.12
CA ALA A 371 0.94 11.68 17.89
C ALA A 371 2.35 11.51 18.48
N LEU A 372 2.62 10.33 19.03
CA LEU A 372 3.94 9.82 19.39
C LEU A 372 4.18 8.52 18.63
N LEU A 373 5.19 8.51 17.77
CA LEU A 373 5.52 7.36 16.92
C LEU A 373 6.60 6.50 17.57
N ALA A 374 6.50 5.18 17.40
CA ALA A 374 7.55 4.26 17.79
C ALA A 374 8.77 4.41 16.86
N PRO A 375 10.01 4.34 17.39
CA PRO A 375 11.22 4.52 16.60
C PRO A 375 11.51 3.30 15.71
N GLY A 376 12.13 3.54 14.56
CA GLY A 376 12.59 2.49 13.65
C GLY A 376 11.56 1.37 13.45
N ARG A 377 11.97 0.13 13.65
CA ARG A 377 11.08 -1.05 13.57
C ARG A 377 10.56 -1.50 14.96
N MET A 378 10.29 -0.55 15.84
CA MET A 378 9.70 -0.82 17.15
C MET A 378 8.18 -0.59 17.16
N ALA A 379 7.50 -1.11 18.18
CA ALA A 379 6.07 -0.95 18.37
C ALA A 379 5.73 -0.83 19.87
N PHE A 380 4.66 -0.10 20.22
CA PHE A 380 4.14 0.04 21.58
C PHE A 380 3.31 -1.20 22.01
N ILE A 381 3.97 -2.36 21.97
CA ILE A 381 3.43 -3.65 22.40
C ILE A 381 4.33 -4.23 23.51
N PRO A 382 3.94 -5.30 24.21
CA PRO A 382 4.76 -5.85 25.28
C PRO A 382 6.19 -6.11 24.85
N GLU A 383 7.14 -5.73 25.70
CA GLU A 383 8.58 -5.78 25.42
C GLU A 383 9.02 -7.13 24.84
N GLY A 384 9.85 -7.10 23.81
CA GLY A 384 10.37 -8.27 23.12
C GLY A 384 9.36 -9.07 22.29
N LYS A 385 8.07 -8.76 22.34
CA LYS A 385 7.06 -9.38 21.46
C LYS A 385 7.20 -8.82 20.05
N LYS A 386 6.85 -9.63 19.05
CA LYS A 386 6.77 -9.19 17.66
C LYS A 386 5.33 -9.21 17.16
N ALA A 387 4.95 -8.21 16.43
CA ALA A 387 3.65 -8.14 15.75
C ALA A 387 3.77 -7.34 14.46
N VAL A 388 2.97 -7.72 13.47
CA VAL A 388 2.79 -6.90 12.27
C VAL A 388 1.75 -5.83 12.57
N GLY A 389 2.11 -4.57 12.27
CA GLY A 389 1.27 -3.42 12.52
C GLY A 389 1.70 -2.23 11.67
N HIS A 390 1.09 -1.08 11.95
CA HIS A 390 1.29 0.17 11.22
C HIS A 390 1.17 1.37 12.18
N GLY A 391 1.32 2.59 11.68
CA GLY A 391 1.20 3.82 12.46
C GLY A 391 2.47 4.66 12.46
N GLY A 392 3.58 4.14 11.93
CA GLY A 392 4.89 4.79 11.91
C GLY A 392 5.23 5.49 10.61
N ILE A 393 6.54 5.62 10.38
CA ILE A 393 7.13 6.30 9.21
C ILE A 393 8.01 5.39 8.37
N ALA A 394 7.94 4.07 8.57
CA ALA A 394 8.73 3.14 7.75
C ALA A 394 8.34 3.25 6.27
N LEU A 395 9.29 2.97 5.38
CA LEU A 395 9.07 3.07 3.94
C LEU A 395 7.88 2.19 3.51
N GLU A 396 7.75 0.99 4.07
CA GLU A 396 6.63 0.06 3.85
C GLU A 396 5.28 0.62 4.25
N GLU A 397 5.23 1.47 5.28
CA GLU A 397 3.99 2.04 5.79
C GLU A 397 3.54 3.26 4.98
N VAL A 398 4.50 4.07 4.53
CA VAL A 398 4.26 5.41 3.94
C VAL A 398 4.11 5.37 2.43
N LEU A 399 4.89 4.54 1.73
CA LEU A 399 4.83 4.44 0.27
C LEU A 399 3.93 3.29 -0.15
N VAL A 400 2.80 3.64 -0.77
CA VAL A 400 1.75 2.68 -1.13
C VAL A 400 1.52 2.63 -2.64
N PRO A 401 1.03 1.50 -3.18
CA PRO A 401 0.78 1.39 -4.60
C PRO A 401 -0.32 2.35 -5.07
N PHE A 402 -0.13 2.95 -6.24
CA PHE A 402 -1.18 3.58 -7.03
C PHE A 402 -1.16 2.97 -8.41
N VAL A 403 -2.23 2.28 -8.77
CA VAL A 403 -2.28 1.46 -9.98
C VAL A 403 -3.52 1.79 -10.79
N ARG A 404 -3.33 2.00 -12.09
CA ARG A 404 -4.45 2.17 -13.03
C ARG A 404 -4.59 0.91 -13.85
N ILE A 405 -5.81 0.38 -13.90
CA ILE A 405 -6.16 -0.84 -14.63
C ILE A 405 -7.27 -0.51 -15.61
N GLN A 406 -6.98 -0.70 -16.88
CA GLN A 406 -7.89 -0.37 -17.97
C GLN A 406 -8.00 -1.58 -18.90
N ARG A 407 -9.10 -1.67 -19.62
CA ARG A 407 -9.23 -2.68 -20.65
C ARG A 407 -8.18 -2.46 -21.73
N ALA A 408 -7.49 -3.51 -22.12
CA ALA A 408 -6.56 -3.43 -23.24
C ALA A 408 -7.31 -3.01 -24.51
N ALA A 409 -6.73 -2.09 -25.27
CA ALA A 409 -7.25 -1.77 -26.59
C ALA A 409 -7.14 -3.02 -27.48
N LYS A 410 -8.21 -3.31 -28.24
CA LYS A 410 -8.21 -4.41 -29.23
C LYS A 410 -7.29 -4.09 -30.38
#